data_09053de0bbf50945ba45dd804fde26d2
#
_entry.id   09053de0bbf50945ba45dd804fde26d2
#
_cell.length_a   1.000
_cell.length_b   1.000
_cell.length_c   1.000
_cell.angle_alpha   90.00
_cell.angle_beta   90.00
_cell.angle_gamma   90.00
#
_symmetry.space_group_name_H-M   'P 1'
#
loop_
_entity.id
_entity.type
_entity.pdbx_description
1 polymer ?
#
loop_
_entity_poly.entity_id
_entity_poly.type
_entity_poly.pdbx_seq_one_letter_code
_entity_poly.pdbx_strand_id
1 'polypeptide(L)'
;IEKKVLDMSLAGIFTAIIIAMSVVPFLGYIPLGFMNATIIHVPVIIGAIILGPKYGAYLGLVFGVTSLVKATITPGVTSFVFSPFVTIGGYSGNMWSAVIAIVPRVCIGIVAYYVYKLIMKVAHGIKGSQTVALWVAGIAGGMTNTLLVMNGIYIFFGQSYAAASNKAVEHIYDVILGIILGFGIPEAIVAGILTTAITKV
;
A
#
# COMPACT_ATOMS: atom_id res chain seq x y z
N ILE A 1 -16.41 -27.55 -1.68
CA ILE A 1 -15.01 -27.89 -1.40
C ILE A 1 -14.12 -27.29 -2.49
N GLU A 2 -14.41 -27.48 -3.77
CA GLU A 2 -13.61 -27.00 -4.90
C GLU A 2 -13.36 -25.49 -4.89
N LYS A 3 -14.39 -24.67 -4.70
CA LYS A 3 -14.25 -23.21 -4.68
C LYS A 3 -13.31 -22.74 -3.56
N LYS A 4 -13.43 -23.31 -2.36
CA LYS A 4 -12.58 -22.95 -1.22
C LYS A 4 -11.10 -23.31 -1.47
N VAL A 5 -10.86 -24.46 -2.10
CA VAL A 5 -9.50 -24.90 -2.47
C VAL A 5 -8.93 -23.97 -3.53
N LEU A 6 -9.71 -23.58 -4.53
CA LEU A 6 -9.29 -22.62 -5.56
C LEU A 6 -8.95 -21.26 -4.95
N ASP A 7 -9.82 -20.73 -4.08
CA ASP A 7 -9.59 -19.44 -3.43
C ASP A 7 -8.30 -19.47 -2.58
N MET A 8 -8.04 -20.56 -1.87
CA MET A 8 -6.81 -20.75 -1.09
C MET A 8 -5.58 -20.85 -1.99
N SER A 9 -5.65 -21.55 -3.10
CA SER A 9 -4.55 -21.67 -4.06
C SER A 9 -4.21 -20.32 -4.69
N LEU A 10 -5.23 -19.56 -5.10
CA LEU A 10 -5.04 -18.21 -5.63
C LEU A 10 -4.45 -17.26 -4.57
N ALA A 11 -4.94 -17.32 -3.32
CA ALA A 11 -4.36 -16.54 -2.24
C ALA A 11 -2.89 -16.88 -2.00
N GLY A 12 -2.50 -18.14 -2.13
CA GLY A 12 -1.11 -18.60 -2.07
C GLY A 12 -0.26 -18.00 -3.19
N ILE A 13 -0.77 -17.98 -4.43
CA ILE A 13 -0.09 -17.36 -5.58
C ILE A 13 0.10 -15.86 -5.36
N PHE A 14 -0.95 -15.13 -4.96
CA PHE A 14 -0.83 -13.70 -4.66
C PHE A 14 0.15 -13.43 -3.51
N THR A 15 0.16 -14.28 -2.48
CA THR A 15 1.12 -14.20 -1.39
C THR A 15 2.56 -14.34 -1.91
N ALA A 16 2.83 -15.34 -2.76
CA ALA A 16 4.14 -15.54 -3.37
C ALA A 16 4.57 -14.34 -4.23
N ILE A 17 3.65 -13.77 -5.01
CA ILE A 17 3.90 -12.56 -5.81
C ILE A 17 4.27 -11.37 -4.91
N ILE A 18 3.51 -11.13 -3.84
CA ILE A 18 3.77 -10.04 -2.89
C ILE A 18 5.15 -10.20 -2.24
N ILE A 19 5.49 -11.41 -1.79
CA ILE A 19 6.80 -11.69 -1.19
C ILE A 19 7.91 -11.49 -2.22
N ALA A 20 7.78 -12.04 -3.42
CA ALA A 20 8.76 -11.88 -4.50
C ALA A 20 8.99 -10.41 -4.84
N MET A 21 7.91 -9.62 -5.00
CA MET A 21 8.01 -8.18 -5.25
C MET A 21 8.65 -7.42 -4.08
N SER A 22 8.47 -7.89 -2.85
CA SER A 22 9.07 -7.25 -1.67
C SER A 22 10.57 -7.50 -1.55
N VAL A 23 11.03 -8.67 -1.99
CA VAL A 23 12.44 -9.12 -1.87
C VAL A 23 13.28 -8.69 -3.06
N VAL A 24 12.74 -8.81 -4.28
CA VAL A 24 13.49 -8.50 -5.50
C VAL A 24 13.64 -6.98 -5.65
N PRO A 25 14.88 -6.46 -5.75
CA PRO A 25 15.11 -5.03 -5.95
C PRO A 25 14.42 -4.52 -7.22
N PHE A 26 13.89 -3.31 -7.16
CA PHE A 26 13.21 -2.60 -8.24
C PHE A 26 11.89 -3.24 -8.73
N LEU A 27 11.53 -4.45 -8.29
CA LEU A 27 10.30 -5.09 -8.74
C LEU A 27 9.05 -4.53 -8.02
N GLY A 28 9.16 -4.24 -6.73
CA GLY A 28 8.03 -3.75 -5.93
C GLY A 28 8.26 -2.39 -5.29
N TYR A 29 9.51 -2.04 -5.06
CA TYR A 29 9.93 -0.75 -4.51
C TYR A 29 10.85 -0.05 -5.50
N ILE A 30 10.39 1.09 -6.02
CA ILE A 30 11.16 1.94 -6.93
C ILE A 30 11.76 3.07 -6.09
N PRO A 31 13.10 3.11 -5.91
CA PRO A 31 13.74 4.16 -5.13
C PRO A 31 13.64 5.51 -5.85
N LEU A 32 13.09 6.50 -5.17
CA LEU A 32 12.93 7.87 -5.65
C LEU A 32 13.70 8.87 -4.74
N GLY A 33 14.94 8.53 -4.43
CA GLY A 33 15.78 9.29 -3.54
C GLY A 33 15.51 9.00 -2.07
N PHE A 34 14.87 9.92 -1.34
CA PHE A 34 14.62 9.77 0.10
C PHE A 34 13.43 8.86 0.44
N MET A 35 12.65 8.44 -0.54
CA MET A 35 11.51 7.54 -0.38
C MET A 35 11.42 6.50 -1.50
N ASN A 36 10.62 5.45 -1.27
CA ASN A 36 10.35 4.43 -2.27
C ASN A 36 8.90 4.53 -2.74
N ALA A 37 8.69 4.66 -4.05
CA ALA A 37 7.40 4.37 -4.65
C ALA A 37 7.15 2.85 -4.62
N THR A 38 5.93 2.43 -4.38
CA THR A 38 5.59 1.00 -4.30
C THR A 38 4.45 0.61 -5.22
N ILE A 39 4.62 -0.49 -5.93
CA ILE A 39 3.57 -1.11 -6.75
C ILE A 39 3.05 -2.43 -6.15
N ILE A 40 3.56 -2.83 -4.97
CA ILE A 40 3.16 -4.09 -4.30
C ILE A 40 1.68 -4.06 -3.88
N HIS A 41 1.08 -2.90 -3.73
CA HIS A 41 -0.35 -2.79 -3.44
C HIS A 41 -1.25 -3.28 -4.58
N VAL A 42 -0.76 -3.33 -5.83
CA VAL A 42 -1.54 -3.80 -6.99
C VAL A 42 -2.00 -5.26 -6.84
N PRO A 43 -1.14 -6.26 -6.58
CA PRO A 43 -1.60 -7.62 -6.33
C PRO A 43 -2.51 -7.76 -5.11
N VAL A 44 -2.38 -6.90 -4.08
CA VAL A 44 -3.30 -6.87 -2.94
C VAL A 44 -4.70 -6.44 -3.40
N ILE A 45 -4.79 -5.39 -4.21
CA ILE A 45 -6.05 -4.87 -4.76
C ILE A 45 -6.72 -5.91 -5.66
N ILE A 46 -5.97 -6.50 -6.59
CA ILE A 46 -6.47 -7.53 -7.51
C ILE A 46 -6.98 -8.74 -6.73
N GLY A 47 -6.17 -9.25 -5.81
CA GLY A 47 -6.55 -10.36 -4.94
C GLY A 47 -7.80 -10.07 -4.11
N ALA A 48 -7.95 -8.85 -3.59
CA ALA A 48 -9.14 -8.43 -2.86
C ALA A 48 -10.40 -8.41 -3.74
N ILE A 49 -10.29 -7.92 -4.97
CA ILE A 49 -11.43 -7.87 -5.92
C ILE A 49 -11.87 -9.27 -6.32
N ILE A 50 -10.93 -10.19 -6.57
CA ILE A 50 -11.21 -11.55 -7.02
C ILE A 50 -11.69 -12.45 -5.87
N LEU A 51 -11.01 -12.42 -4.73
CA LEU A 51 -11.20 -13.36 -3.62
C LEU A 51 -12.09 -12.81 -2.49
N GLY A 52 -12.33 -11.51 -2.47
CA GLY A 52 -13.13 -10.84 -1.45
C GLY A 52 -12.31 -10.15 -0.35
N PRO A 53 -12.99 -9.41 0.55
CA PRO A 53 -12.33 -8.48 1.48
C PRO A 53 -11.51 -9.18 2.57
N LYS A 54 -11.87 -10.42 2.95
CA LYS A 54 -11.10 -11.21 3.93
C LYS A 54 -9.72 -11.58 3.40
N TYR A 55 -9.66 -12.04 2.15
CA TYR A 55 -8.40 -12.32 1.47
C TYR A 55 -7.63 -11.03 1.17
N GLY A 56 -8.33 -9.94 0.81
CA GLY A 56 -7.74 -8.63 0.66
C GLY A 56 -7.03 -8.14 1.93
N ALA A 57 -7.67 -8.30 3.08
CA ALA A 57 -7.07 -7.98 4.38
C ALA A 57 -5.86 -8.88 4.69
N TYR A 58 -5.94 -10.18 4.40
CA TYR A 58 -4.84 -11.13 4.56
C TYR A 58 -3.65 -10.75 3.66
N LEU A 59 -3.87 -10.50 2.37
CA LEU A 59 -2.80 -10.09 1.44
C LEU A 59 -2.19 -8.73 1.83
N GLY A 60 -3.01 -7.81 2.33
CA GLY A 60 -2.55 -6.55 2.90
C GLY A 60 -1.69 -6.76 4.16
N LEU A 61 -2.05 -7.72 5.02
CA LEU A 61 -1.23 -8.10 6.16
C LEU A 61 0.13 -8.68 5.72
N VAL A 62 0.15 -9.56 4.73
CA VAL A 62 1.40 -10.09 4.15
C VAL A 62 2.27 -8.95 3.64
N PHE A 63 1.70 -8.01 2.89
CA PHE A 63 2.43 -6.83 2.42
C PHE A 63 2.94 -5.97 3.57
N GLY A 64 2.14 -5.74 4.62
CA GLY A 64 2.56 -4.98 5.79
C GLY A 64 3.73 -5.62 6.53
N VAL A 65 3.67 -6.94 6.74
CA VAL A 65 4.76 -7.71 7.38
C VAL A 65 6.03 -7.67 6.53
N THR A 66 5.94 -7.89 5.21
CA THR A 66 7.12 -7.80 4.32
C THR A 66 7.71 -6.39 4.30
N SER A 67 6.89 -5.34 4.38
CA SER A 67 7.34 -3.95 4.49
C SER A 67 8.11 -3.70 5.80
N LEU A 68 7.60 -4.20 6.93
CA LEU A 68 8.26 -4.11 8.22
C LEU A 68 9.60 -4.86 8.22
N VAL A 69 9.61 -6.09 7.70
CA VAL A 69 10.83 -6.92 7.60
C VAL A 69 11.86 -6.21 6.71
N LYS A 70 11.45 -5.69 5.55
CA LYS A 70 12.34 -4.94 4.66
C LYS A 70 12.93 -3.71 5.34
N ALA A 71 12.11 -2.91 6.03
CA ALA A 71 12.57 -1.74 6.77
C ALA A 71 13.58 -2.09 7.87
N THR A 72 13.49 -3.32 8.42
CA THR A 72 14.41 -3.82 9.45
C THR A 72 15.73 -4.33 8.86
N ILE A 73 15.67 -5.08 7.76
CA ILE A 73 16.87 -5.76 7.18
C ILE A 73 17.67 -4.80 6.29
N THR A 74 16.98 -3.96 5.52
CA THR A 74 17.61 -2.97 4.62
C THR A 74 17.14 -1.56 4.94
N PRO A 75 17.60 -1.02 6.10
CA PRO A 75 17.12 0.27 6.56
C PRO A 75 17.59 1.42 5.67
N GLY A 76 16.65 2.28 5.28
CA GLY A 76 16.89 3.59 4.68
C GLY A 76 16.62 4.71 5.69
N VAL A 77 16.86 5.96 5.32
CA VAL A 77 16.79 7.14 6.21
C VAL A 77 15.49 7.22 7.04
N THR A 78 14.37 6.80 6.49
CA THR A 78 13.05 6.86 7.14
C THR A 78 12.54 5.51 7.65
N SER A 79 13.37 4.47 7.70
CA SER A 79 12.91 3.11 8.07
C SER A 79 12.44 2.98 9.50
N PHE A 80 12.84 3.87 10.41
CA PHE A 80 12.36 3.88 11.79
C PHE A 80 10.84 4.12 11.90
N VAL A 81 10.21 4.74 10.89
CA VAL A 81 8.75 4.92 10.87
C VAL A 81 7.98 3.65 10.45
N PHE A 82 8.66 2.62 9.94
CA PHE A 82 8.08 1.36 9.49
C PHE A 82 8.56 0.14 10.28
N SER A 83 9.58 0.29 11.15
CA SER A 83 10.10 -0.80 11.98
C SER A 83 10.38 -0.31 13.39
N PRO A 84 9.85 -1.00 14.42
CA PRO A 84 10.14 -0.68 15.83
C PRO A 84 11.57 -1.04 16.24
N PHE A 85 12.29 -1.81 15.44
CA PHE A 85 13.61 -2.36 15.75
C PHE A 85 14.77 -1.52 15.18
N VAL A 86 14.46 -0.44 14.48
CA VAL A 86 15.45 0.36 13.73
C VAL A 86 15.65 1.71 14.38
N THR A 87 16.93 2.09 14.56
CA THR A 87 17.34 3.43 14.99
C THR A 87 18.27 4.01 13.95
N ILE A 88 17.95 5.20 13.44
CA ILE A 88 18.73 5.90 12.40
C ILE A 88 18.91 7.36 12.81
N GLY A 89 20.15 7.82 12.83
CA GLY A 89 20.46 9.23 13.15
C GLY A 89 19.97 9.69 14.52
N GLY A 90 19.85 8.75 15.50
CA GLY A 90 19.30 9.04 16.81
C GLY A 90 17.77 8.95 16.92
N TYR A 91 17.06 8.69 15.81
CA TYR A 91 15.61 8.50 15.80
C TYR A 91 15.28 7.01 15.80
N SER A 92 14.54 6.57 16.84
CA SER A 92 14.16 5.18 17.03
C SER A 92 12.72 4.91 16.62
N GLY A 93 12.49 3.76 15.99
CA GLY A 93 11.16 3.23 15.80
C GLY A 93 10.51 2.85 17.13
N ASN A 94 9.19 2.72 17.14
CA ASN A 94 8.40 2.27 18.28
C ASN A 94 7.19 1.44 17.78
N MET A 95 6.28 1.06 18.71
CA MET A 95 5.10 0.25 18.33
C MET A 95 4.22 0.90 17.25
N TRP A 96 4.18 2.23 17.15
CA TRP A 96 3.47 2.93 16.08
C TRP A 96 4.08 2.70 14.71
N SER A 97 5.38 2.39 14.63
CA SER A 97 6.02 2.00 13.38
C SER A 97 5.40 0.72 12.80
N ALA A 98 5.11 -0.28 13.64
CA ALA A 98 4.42 -1.49 13.22
C ALA A 98 2.97 -1.21 12.79
N VAL A 99 2.28 -0.31 13.48
CA VAL A 99 0.93 0.13 13.11
C VAL A 99 0.94 0.79 11.73
N ILE A 100 1.87 1.72 11.47
CA ILE A 100 2.03 2.39 10.17
C ILE A 100 2.43 1.39 9.07
N ALA A 101 3.22 0.38 9.39
CA ALA A 101 3.61 -0.64 8.42
C ALA A 101 2.47 -1.60 8.06
N ILE A 102 1.56 -1.92 8.98
CA ILE A 102 0.57 -2.99 8.81
C ILE A 102 -0.82 -2.46 8.49
N VAL A 103 -1.35 -1.54 9.31
CA VAL A 103 -2.77 -1.13 9.22
C VAL A 103 -3.12 -0.52 7.86
N PRO A 104 -2.35 0.42 7.29
CA PRO A 104 -2.66 0.96 5.96
C PRO A 104 -2.73 -0.12 4.89
N ARG A 105 -1.83 -1.12 4.95
CA ARG A 105 -1.75 -2.21 3.97
C ARG A 105 -2.97 -3.13 4.03
N VAL A 106 -3.43 -3.45 5.24
CA VAL A 106 -4.67 -4.20 5.45
C VAL A 106 -5.88 -3.43 4.90
N CYS A 107 -5.92 -2.11 5.11
CA CYS A 107 -7.00 -1.26 4.60
C CYS A 107 -7.05 -1.19 3.06
N ILE A 108 -5.91 -1.32 2.35
CA ILE A 108 -5.86 -1.29 0.88
C ILE A 108 -6.87 -2.29 0.29
N GLY A 109 -6.76 -3.56 0.66
CA GLY A 109 -7.60 -4.62 0.11
C GLY A 109 -9.07 -4.45 0.47
N ILE A 110 -9.36 -4.04 1.70
CA ILE A 110 -10.72 -3.81 2.19
C ILE A 110 -11.39 -2.68 1.40
N VAL A 111 -10.73 -1.52 1.32
CA VAL A 111 -11.26 -0.33 0.63
C VAL A 111 -11.43 -0.60 -0.86
N ALA A 112 -10.43 -1.17 -1.53
CA ALA A 112 -10.50 -1.48 -2.95
C ALA A 112 -11.68 -2.41 -3.27
N TYR A 113 -11.91 -3.46 -2.48
CA TYR A 113 -13.03 -4.36 -2.67
C TYR A 113 -14.38 -3.65 -2.54
N TYR A 114 -14.59 -2.88 -1.49
CA TYR A 114 -15.87 -2.22 -1.27
C TYR A 114 -16.13 -1.11 -2.27
N VAL A 115 -15.11 -0.36 -2.72
CA VAL A 115 -15.23 0.62 -3.79
C VAL A 115 -15.63 -0.06 -5.10
N TYR A 116 -14.95 -1.15 -5.48
CA TYR A 116 -15.32 -1.94 -6.65
C TYR A 116 -16.78 -2.41 -6.59
N LYS A 117 -17.16 -3.02 -5.47
CA LYS A 117 -18.52 -3.54 -5.27
C LYS A 117 -19.59 -2.45 -5.31
N LEU A 118 -19.30 -1.28 -4.72
CA LEU A 118 -20.20 -0.14 -4.72
C LEU A 118 -20.46 0.36 -6.14
N ILE A 119 -19.39 0.58 -6.93
CA ILE A 119 -19.52 1.06 -8.31
C ILE A 119 -20.28 0.03 -9.16
N MET A 120 -19.96 -1.25 -9.03
CA MET A 120 -20.69 -2.31 -9.76
C MET A 120 -22.17 -2.38 -9.38
N LYS A 121 -22.52 -2.03 -8.15
CA LYS A 121 -23.94 -1.97 -7.70
C LYS A 121 -24.65 -0.75 -8.29
N VAL A 122 -24.01 0.42 -8.26
CA VAL A 122 -24.61 1.69 -8.73
C VAL A 122 -24.68 1.74 -10.25
N ALA A 123 -23.66 1.28 -10.93
CA ALA A 123 -23.57 1.28 -12.39
C ALA A 123 -24.02 -0.03 -13.04
N HIS A 124 -24.93 -0.77 -12.37
CA HIS A 124 -25.46 -2.03 -12.90
C HIS A 124 -26.13 -1.84 -14.26
N GLY A 125 -25.75 -2.69 -15.25
CA GLY A 125 -26.29 -2.62 -16.61
C GLY A 125 -25.64 -1.59 -17.53
N ILE A 126 -24.73 -0.74 -17.06
CA ILE A 126 -24.03 0.23 -17.91
C ILE A 126 -22.83 -0.45 -18.57
N LYS A 127 -22.71 -0.35 -19.90
CA LYS A 127 -21.53 -0.85 -20.62
C LYS A 127 -20.25 -0.15 -20.14
N GLY A 128 -19.23 -0.94 -19.82
CA GLY A 128 -17.95 -0.41 -19.34
C GLY A 128 -17.87 -0.15 -17.83
N SER A 129 -18.95 -0.35 -17.08
CA SER A 129 -18.97 -0.14 -15.62
C SER A 129 -17.88 -0.94 -14.89
N GLN A 130 -17.59 -2.17 -15.33
CA GLN A 130 -16.54 -3.00 -14.76
C GLN A 130 -15.14 -2.34 -14.91
N THR A 131 -14.85 -1.80 -16.09
CA THR A 131 -13.57 -1.12 -16.34
C THR A 131 -13.40 0.09 -15.43
N VAL A 132 -14.45 0.91 -15.31
CA VAL A 132 -14.45 2.06 -14.39
C VAL A 132 -14.33 1.62 -12.94
N ALA A 133 -15.06 0.56 -12.54
CA ALA A 133 -15.00 0.03 -11.18
C ALA A 133 -13.59 -0.47 -10.81
N LEU A 134 -12.92 -1.17 -11.72
CA LEU A 134 -11.55 -1.65 -11.52
C LEU A 134 -10.56 -0.49 -11.40
N TRP A 135 -10.68 0.49 -12.29
CA TRP A 135 -9.80 1.66 -12.31
C TRP A 135 -9.93 2.49 -11.03
N VAL A 136 -11.17 2.82 -10.64
CA VAL A 136 -11.43 3.61 -9.42
C VAL A 136 -11.05 2.83 -8.17
N ALA A 137 -11.30 1.50 -8.12
CA ALA A 137 -10.88 0.66 -7.00
C ALA A 137 -9.35 0.61 -6.85
N GLY A 138 -8.62 0.55 -7.98
CA GLY A 138 -7.17 0.64 -7.99
C GLY A 138 -6.64 1.95 -7.42
N ILE A 139 -7.21 3.07 -7.87
CA ILE A 139 -6.88 4.41 -7.33
C ILE A 139 -7.21 4.50 -5.85
N ALA A 140 -8.41 4.07 -5.45
CA ALA A 140 -8.84 4.14 -4.06
C ALA A 140 -7.93 3.31 -3.13
N GLY A 141 -7.53 2.11 -3.56
CA GLY A 141 -6.59 1.27 -2.81
C GLY A 141 -5.21 1.93 -2.67
N GLY A 142 -4.65 2.45 -3.77
CA GLY A 142 -3.37 3.16 -3.76
C GLY A 142 -3.41 4.41 -2.87
N MET A 143 -4.44 5.25 -3.03
CA MET A 143 -4.62 6.44 -2.20
C MET A 143 -4.83 6.11 -0.71
N THR A 144 -5.53 5.02 -0.39
CA THR A 144 -5.70 4.56 0.99
C THR A 144 -4.35 4.31 1.64
N ASN A 145 -3.44 3.62 0.94
CA ASN A 145 -2.09 3.40 1.45
C ASN A 145 -1.38 4.72 1.73
N THR A 146 -1.29 5.59 0.72
CA THR A 146 -0.54 6.86 0.83
C THR A 146 -1.11 7.77 1.92
N LEU A 147 -2.43 7.95 1.94
CA LEU A 147 -3.06 8.81 2.93
C LEU A 147 -2.88 8.31 4.37
N LEU A 148 -3.10 7.01 4.61
CA LEU A 148 -2.98 6.46 5.96
C LEU A 148 -1.52 6.43 6.44
N VAL A 149 -0.57 6.11 5.55
CA VAL A 149 0.86 6.12 5.89
C VAL A 149 1.33 7.53 6.19
N MET A 150 1.08 8.48 5.30
CA MET A 150 1.58 9.85 5.43
C MET A 150 0.97 10.57 6.65
N ASN A 151 -0.34 10.40 6.89
CA ASN A 151 -0.97 10.96 8.09
C ASN A 151 -0.51 10.22 9.36
N GLY A 152 -0.28 8.91 9.30
CA GLY A 152 0.29 8.17 10.43
C GLY A 152 1.71 8.65 10.78
N ILE A 153 2.55 8.89 9.79
CA ILE A 153 3.88 9.49 9.99
C ILE A 153 3.76 10.87 10.62
N TYR A 154 2.87 11.70 10.11
CA TYR A 154 2.65 13.05 10.68
C TYR A 154 2.25 13.01 12.16
N ILE A 155 1.29 12.16 12.50
CA ILE A 155 0.73 12.08 13.86
C ILE A 155 1.74 11.50 14.85
N PHE A 156 2.43 10.42 14.48
CA PHE A 156 3.25 9.65 15.42
C PHE A 156 4.75 9.96 15.35
N PHE A 157 5.23 10.49 14.23
CA PHE A 157 6.66 10.71 13.97
C PHE A 157 6.98 12.09 13.37
N GLY A 158 6.05 13.02 13.35
CA GLY A 158 6.20 14.30 12.64
C GLY A 158 7.53 15.01 12.93
N GLN A 159 7.90 15.17 14.19
CA GLN A 159 9.16 15.81 14.59
C GLN A 159 10.40 15.02 14.14
N SER A 160 10.42 13.72 14.42
CA SER A 160 11.54 12.85 14.05
C SER A 160 11.70 12.73 12.53
N TYR A 161 10.57 12.67 11.80
CA TYR A 161 10.56 12.61 10.34
C TYR A 161 11.03 13.91 9.70
N ALA A 162 10.62 15.07 10.24
CA ALA A 162 11.09 16.37 9.79
C ALA A 162 12.61 16.51 9.95
N ALA A 163 13.12 16.17 11.13
CA ALA A 163 14.55 16.24 11.42
C ALA A 163 15.37 15.24 10.56
N ALA A 164 14.91 13.99 10.41
CA ALA A 164 15.57 13.00 9.55
C ALA A 164 15.54 13.39 8.06
N SER A 165 14.58 14.19 7.64
CA SER A 165 14.44 14.69 6.26
C SER A 165 15.11 16.04 6.03
N ASN A 166 15.81 16.59 7.03
CA ASN A 166 16.41 17.95 7.02
C ASN A 166 15.39 19.05 6.68
N LYS A 167 14.16 18.94 7.22
CA LYS A 167 13.08 19.91 7.03
C LYS A 167 12.68 20.54 8.36
N ALA A 168 12.25 21.80 8.31
CA ALA A 168 11.72 22.45 9.50
C ALA A 168 10.39 21.78 9.92
N VAL A 169 10.22 21.57 11.22
CA VAL A 169 9.02 20.91 11.78
C VAL A 169 7.73 21.67 11.42
N GLU A 170 7.80 22.99 11.35
CA GLU A 170 6.69 23.89 11.00
C GLU A 170 6.12 23.62 9.60
N HIS A 171 6.96 23.14 8.67
CA HIS A 171 6.59 22.82 7.28
C HIS A 171 6.40 21.35 6.98
N ILE A 172 6.38 20.49 8.01
CA ILE A 172 6.32 19.05 7.80
C ILE A 172 5.03 18.61 7.09
N TYR A 173 3.92 19.28 7.34
CA TYR A 173 2.66 18.97 6.68
C TYR A 173 2.69 19.35 5.19
N ASP A 174 3.34 20.44 4.83
CA ASP A 174 3.54 20.85 3.43
C ASP A 174 4.42 19.82 2.69
N VAL A 175 5.44 19.28 3.38
CA VAL A 175 6.27 18.18 2.83
C VAL A 175 5.43 16.93 2.60
N ILE A 176 4.58 16.56 3.57
CA ILE A 176 3.69 15.40 3.46
C ILE A 176 2.68 15.59 2.32
N LEU A 177 2.08 16.77 2.18
CA LEU A 177 1.21 17.10 1.05
C LEU A 177 1.97 17.02 -0.27
N GLY A 178 3.19 17.54 -0.33
CA GLY A 178 4.07 17.42 -1.50
C GLY A 178 4.32 15.96 -1.89
N ILE A 179 4.53 15.07 -0.92
CA ILE A 179 4.69 13.64 -1.16
C ILE A 179 3.38 13.01 -1.66
N ILE A 180 2.25 13.31 -1.03
CA ILE A 180 0.94 12.80 -1.46
C ILE A 180 0.64 13.22 -2.90
N LEU A 181 0.84 14.49 -3.24
CA LEU A 181 0.55 15.02 -4.57
C LEU A 181 1.58 14.56 -5.62
N GLY A 182 2.87 14.60 -5.28
CA GLY A 182 3.96 14.32 -6.22
C GLY A 182 4.20 12.82 -6.47
N PHE A 183 3.93 11.98 -5.50
CA PHE A 183 4.17 10.53 -5.58
C PHE A 183 2.91 9.70 -5.40
N GLY A 184 2.09 10.01 -4.41
CA GLY A 184 0.89 9.24 -4.08
C GLY A 184 -0.14 9.24 -5.20
N ILE A 185 -0.41 10.38 -5.84
CA ILE A 185 -1.34 10.46 -6.97
C ILE A 185 -0.82 9.67 -8.18
N PRO A 186 0.42 9.86 -8.67
CA PRO A 186 0.96 9.04 -9.75
C PRO A 186 0.95 7.54 -9.44
N GLU A 187 1.34 7.12 -8.23
CA GLU A 187 1.26 5.71 -7.83
C GLU A 187 -0.18 5.17 -7.90
N ALA A 188 -1.15 5.93 -7.41
CA ALA A 188 -2.56 5.53 -7.43
C ALA A 188 -3.10 5.41 -8.87
N ILE A 189 -2.70 6.30 -9.77
CA ILE A 189 -3.06 6.21 -11.20
C ILE A 189 -2.48 4.94 -11.81
N VAL A 190 -1.20 4.65 -11.56
CA VAL A 190 -0.55 3.41 -12.01
C VAL A 190 -1.26 2.19 -11.45
N ALA A 191 -1.65 2.21 -10.18
CA ALA A 191 -2.43 1.12 -9.58
C ALA A 191 -3.78 0.93 -10.27
N GLY A 192 -4.48 2.00 -10.61
CA GLY A 192 -5.73 1.94 -11.39
C GLY A 192 -5.55 1.30 -12.75
N ILE A 193 -4.52 1.72 -13.50
CA ILE A 193 -4.19 1.18 -14.82
C ILE A 193 -3.85 -0.31 -14.73
N LEU A 194 -2.92 -0.69 -13.86
CA LEU A 194 -2.48 -2.09 -13.71
C LEU A 194 -3.60 -3.00 -13.21
N THR A 195 -4.38 -2.56 -12.22
CA THR A 195 -5.54 -3.30 -11.73
C THR A 195 -6.53 -3.57 -12.87
N THR A 196 -6.82 -2.55 -13.69
CA THR A 196 -7.75 -2.69 -14.81
C THR A 196 -7.19 -3.61 -15.90
N ALA A 197 -5.92 -3.42 -16.29
CA ALA A 197 -5.28 -4.20 -17.35
C ALA A 197 -5.19 -5.69 -17.02
N ILE A 198 -4.85 -6.02 -15.77
CA ILE A 198 -4.64 -7.41 -15.33
C ILE A 198 -5.97 -8.12 -15.01
N THR A 199 -6.95 -7.39 -14.42
CA THR A 199 -8.20 -8.04 -13.97
C THR A 199 -9.25 -8.15 -15.06
N LYS A 200 -9.17 -7.36 -16.12
CA LYS A 200 -10.14 -7.37 -17.23
C LYS A 200 -9.92 -8.51 -18.24
N VAL A 201 -8.81 -9.21 -18.15
CA VAL A 201 -8.54 -10.42 -18.95
C VAL A 201 -9.37 -11.57 -18.41
#